data_0d76dfd0f084ed87b18a62a024935df3
#
_entry.id   0d76dfd0f084ed87b18a62a024935df3
#
_cell.length_a   1.000
_cell.length_b   1.000
_cell.length_c   1.000
_cell.angle_alpha   90.00
_cell.angle_beta   90.00
_cell.angle_gamma   90.00
#
_symmetry.space_group_name_H-M   'P 1'
#
loop_
_entity.id
_entity.type
_entity.pdbx_description
1 polymer ?
#
loop_
_entity_poly.entity_id
_entity_poly.type
_entity_poly.pdbx_seq_one_letter_code
_entity_poly.pdbx_strand_id
1 'polypeptide(L)'
;KIVIGYKVKNSNPKKKIVNRLLMDMILSENFDKTGSSYLRLMNEGLNRFSYFVEEVDDYFLIAFTGSTNEYEKFTNIIDEEIKNLDFTKEALERKTKGYISNLILSFEYIENVEDNITSGLFDYNKVLNNMESIIKKVTLNDVKEVIKCIDTTNKSVLIMKK
;
A
#
# COMPACT_ATOMS: atom_id res chain seq x y z
N LYS A 1 14.91 -5.17 16.18
CA LYS A 1 13.82 -5.00 15.18
C LYS A 1 13.19 -3.63 15.34
N ILE A 2 12.70 -3.07 14.26
CA ILE A 2 11.98 -1.79 14.25
C ILE A 2 10.66 -1.95 13.50
N VAL A 3 9.63 -1.24 13.98
CA VAL A 3 8.36 -1.06 13.27
C VAL A 3 8.06 0.44 13.22
N ILE A 4 7.74 0.94 12.03
CA ILE A 4 7.32 2.32 11.81
C ILE A 4 5.90 2.26 11.27
N GLY A 5 4.95 2.89 11.95
CA GLY A 5 3.55 2.95 11.52
C GLY A 5 3.12 4.38 11.23
N TYR A 6 2.52 4.62 10.07
CA TYR A 6 1.92 5.90 9.67
C TYR A 6 0.42 5.75 9.65
N LYS A 7 -0.28 6.65 10.36
CA LYS A 7 -1.74 6.69 10.36
C LYS A 7 -2.21 7.70 9.31
N VAL A 8 -2.85 7.22 8.26
CA VAL A 8 -3.31 8.01 7.12
C VAL A 8 -4.82 8.09 7.13
N LYS A 9 -5.39 9.30 7.19
CA LYS A 9 -6.83 9.46 7.15
C LYS A 9 -7.36 9.23 5.73
N ASN A 10 -8.38 8.39 5.59
CA ASN A 10 -9.09 8.24 4.33
C ASN A 10 -9.97 9.49 4.08
N SER A 11 -9.57 10.34 3.16
CA SER A 11 -10.25 11.61 2.87
C SER A 11 -11.63 11.43 2.24
N ASN A 12 -11.94 10.28 1.67
CA ASN A 12 -13.21 10.00 1.02
C ASN A 12 -13.71 8.58 1.33
N PRO A 13 -14.56 8.42 2.36
CA PRO A 13 -15.11 7.12 2.73
C PRO A 13 -15.90 6.43 1.60
N LYS A 14 -16.47 7.18 0.67
CA LYS A 14 -17.20 6.62 -0.49
C LYS A 14 -16.27 5.95 -1.50
N LYS A 15 -14.98 6.34 -1.50
CA LYS A 15 -13.92 5.75 -2.34
C LYS A 15 -13.03 4.77 -1.55
N LYS A 16 -13.45 4.29 -0.40
CA LYS A 16 -12.66 3.47 0.52
C LYS A 16 -11.93 2.32 -0.19
N ILE A 17 -12.63 1.51 -0.94
CA ILE A 17 -12.09 0.38 -1.72
C ILE A 17 -11.04 0.85 -2.74
N VAL A 18 -11.35 1.92 -3.47
CA VAL A 18 -10.43 2.47 -4.48
C VAL A 18 -9.18 3.01 -3.82
N ASN A 19 -9.33 3.76 -2.72
CA ASN A 19 -8.20 4.34 -2.00
C ASN A 19 -7.30 3.26 -1.38
N ARG A 20 -7.89 2.16 -0.85
CA ARG A 20 -7.13 1.01 -0.36
C ARG A 20 -6.30 0.37 -1.48
N LEU A 21 -6.92 0.11 -2.61
CA LEU A 21 -6.25 -0.44 -3.78
C LEU A 21 -5.13 0.46 -4.29
N LEU A 22 -5.39 1.77 -4.37
CA LEU A 22 -4.39 2.75 -4.79
C LEU A 22 -3.22 2.82 -3.83
N MET A 23 -3.47 2.74 -2.53
CA MET A 23 -2.41 2.70 -1.51
C MET A 23 -1.48 1.52 -1.73
N ASP A 24 -2.02 0.32 -1.98
CA ASP A 24 -1.22 -0.87 -2.29
C ASP A 24 -0.43 -0.70 -3.59
N MET A 25 -1.06 -0.16 -4.64
CA MET A 25 -0.38 0.08 -5.91
C MET A 25 0.78 1.08 -5.76
N ILE A 26 0.57 2.18 -5.03
CA ILE A 26 1.59 3.21 -4.81
C ILE A 26 2.77 2.64 -4.02
N LEU A 27 2.50 1.94 -2.93
CA LEU A 27 3.57 1.36 -2.11
C LEU A 27 4.31 0.26 -2.85
N SER A 28 3.61 -0.61 -3.57
CA SER A 28 4.26 -1.65 -4.35
C SER A 28 5.08 -1.11 -5.53
N GLU A 29 4.71 0.04 -6.10
CA GLU A 29 5.53 0.67 -7.13
C GLU A 29 6.88 1.14 -6.60
N ASN A 30 6.91 1.67 -5.39
CA ASN A 30 8.09 2.26 -4.79
C ASN A 30 8.91 1.26 -3.96
N PHE A 31 8.27 0.37 -3.20
CA PHE A 31 8.92 -0.48 -2.19
C PHE A 31 9.01 -1.96 -2.56
N ASP A 32 8.47 -2.44 -3.68
CA ASP A 32 8.76 -3.77 -4.20
C ASP A 32 10.15 -3.83 -4.84
N LYS A 33 10.66 -5.03 -5.11
CA LYS A 33 12.06 -5.30 -5.53
C LYS A 33 12.58 -4.47 -6.70
N THR A 34 11.71 -3.93 -7.54
CA THR A 34 12.06 -3.08 -8.69
C THR A 34 11.84 -1.59 -8.42
N GLY A 35 11.30 -1.23 -7.27
CA GLY A 35 11.00 0.15 -6.89
C GLY A 35 12.25 0.94 -6.49
N SER A 36 12.23 2.24 -6.72
CA SER A 36 13.35 3.15 -6.40
C SER A 36 13.68 3.16 -4.91
N SER A 37 12.65 3.21 -4.07
CA SER A 37 12.81 3.20 -2.60
C SER A 37 13.39 1.88 -2.09
N TYR A 38 12.96 0.74 -2.69
CA TYR A 38 13.55 -0.56 -2.38
C TYR A 38 15.04 -0.57 -2.72
N LEU A 39 15.41 -0.15 -3.93
CA LEU A 39 16.81 -0.13 -4.38
C LEU A 39 17.67 0.79 -3.51
N ARG A 40 17.13 1.93 -3.08
CA ARG A 40 17.83 2.82 -2.14
C ARG A 40 18.09 2.12 -0.81
N LEU A 41 17.08 1.50 -0.20
CA LEU A 41 17.23 0.75 1.05
C LEU A 41 18.26 -0.38 0.92
N MET A 42 18.27 -1.11 -0.20
CA MET A 42 19.25 -2.14 -0.48
C MET A 42 20.67 -1.58 -0.55
N ASN A 43 20.89 -0.47 -1.26
CA ASN A 43 22.20 0.19 -1.39
C ASN A 43 22.72 0.71 -0.05
N GLU A 44 21.82 1.08 0.85
CA GLU A 44 22.15 1.52 2.21
C GLU A 44 22.34 0.37 3.21
N GLY A 45 22.30 -0.89 2.73
CA GLY A 45 22.46 -2.08 3.55
C GLY A 45 21.24 -2.46 4.40
N LEU A 46 20.09 -1.84 4.15
CA LEU A 46 18.83 -2.05 4.88
C LEU A 46 17.93 -3.06 4.15
N ASN A 47 18.46 -4.25 3.90
CA ASN A 47 17.87 -5.25 3.01
C ASN A 47 16.86 -6.21 3.67
N ARG A 48 16.60 -6.06 4.97
CA ARG A 48 15.67 -6.91 5.72
C ARG A 48 14.50 -6.08 6.21
N PHE A 49 13.64 -5.69 5.28
CA PHE A 49 12.41 -4.99 5.61
C PHE A 49 11.22 -5.56 4.85
N SER A 50 10.05 -5.25 5.34
CA SER A 50 8.76 -5.47 4.67
C SER A 50 7.82 -4.33 5.02
N TYR A 51 6.77 -4.17 4.24
CA TYR A 51 5.71 -3.22 4.51
C TYR A 51 4.34 -3.90 4.36
N PHE A 52 3.32 -3.31 4.97
CA PHE A 52 1.93 -3.70 4.79
C PHE A 52 1.02 -2.49 4.99
N VAL A 53 -0.20 -2.61 4.49
CA VAL A 53 -1.26 -1.63 4.69
C VAL A 53 -2.43 -2.35 5.33
N GLU A 54 -2.91 -1.82 6.44
CA GLU A 54 -4.14 -2.24 7.09
C GLU A 54 -5.17 -1.13 7.03
N GLU A 55 -6.42 -1.52 6.95
CA GLU A 55 -7.54 -0.60 6.97
C GLU A 55 -8.28 -0.73 8.28
N VAL A 56 -8.40 0.37 9.02
CA VAL A 56 -9.09 0.43 10.31
C VAL A 56 -10.03 1.63 10.31
N ASP A 57 -11.32 1.37 10.29
CA ASP A 57 -12.37 2.40 10.20
C ASP A 57 -12.16 3.34 8.99
N ASP A 58 -11.96 4.63 9.26
CA ASP A 58 -11.69 5.66 8.26
C ASP A 58 -10.20 5.97 8.07
N TYR A 59 -9.32 5.06 8.49
CA TYR A 59 -7.87 5.23 8.40
C TYR A 59 -7.21 4.06 7.70
N PHE A 60 -6.08 4.33 7.08
CA PHE A 60 -5.09 3.33 6.70
C PHE A 60 -3.91 3.38 7.66
N LEU A 61 -3.43 2.24 8.07
CA LEU A 61 -2.17 2.07 8.75
C LEU A 61 -1.15 1.55 7.74
N ILE A 62 -0.19 2.38 7.37
CA ILE A 62 0.97 1.95 6.59
C ILE A 62 2.06 1.57 7.59
N ALA A 63 2.52 0.34 7.58
CA ALA A 63 3.57 -0.10 8.49
C ALA A 63 4.78 -0.65 7.74
N PHE A 64 5.96 -0.25 8.18
CA PHE A 64 7.25 -0.78 7.73
C PHE A 64 7.91 -1.51 8.88
N THR A 65 8.36 -2.73 8.64
CA THR A 65 9.09 -3.53 9.61
C THR A 65 10.51 -3.73 9.13
N GLY A 66 11.49 -3.60 10.01
CA GLY A 66 12.89 -3.76 9.66
C GLY A 66 13.67 -4.58 10.69
N SER A 67 14.69 -5.31 10.21
CA SER A 67 15.66 -5.99 11.07
C SER A 67 17.04 -5.37 10.86
N THR A 68 17.32 -4.31 11.60
CA THR A 68 18.57 -3.55 11.53
C THR A 68 19.00 -3.08 12.92
N ASN A 69 20.25 -2.68 13.07
CA ASN A 69 20.74 -1.94 14.24
C ASN A 69 20.81 -0.42 13.98
N GLU A 70 20.64 -0.01 12.72
CA GLU A 70 20.67 1.40 12.27
C GLU A 70 19.24 1.97 12.25
N TYR A 71 18.59 2.04 13.43
CA TYR A 71 17.18 2.41 13.57
C TYR A 71 16.86 3.81 13.06
N GLU A 72 17.70 4.79 13.37
CA GLU A 72 17.53 6.18 12.94
C GLU A 72 17.66 6.31 11.42
N LYS A 73 18.71 5.68 10.86
CA LYS A 73 18.93 5.67 9.41
C LYS A 73 17.74 5.05 8.67
N PHE A 74 17.26 3.89 9.14
CA PHE A 74 16.08 3.23 8.56
C PHE A 74 14.85 4.14 8.61
N THR A 75 14.58 4.76 9.77
CA THR A 75 13.44 5.67 9.95
C THR A 75 13.53 6.88 9.01
N ASN A 76 14.70 7.52 8.93
CA ASN A 76 14.90 8.71 8.11
C ASN A 76 14.71 8.40 6.61
N ILE A 77 15.26 7.27 6.13
CA ILE A 77 15.10 6.87 4.73
C ILE A 77 13.63 6.58 4.43
N ILE A 78 12.92 5.83 5.28
CA ILE A 78 11.50 5.56 5.07
C ILE A 78 10.68 6.87 5.04
N ASP A 79 10.95 7.81 5.96
CA ASP A 79 10.28 9.12 5.99
C ASP A 79 10.52 9.92 4.70
N GLU A 80 11.75 9.92 4.18
CA GLU A 80 12.11 10.60 2.94
C GLU A 80 11.43 9.95 1.73
N GLU A 81 11.45 8.63 1.64
CA GLU A 81 10.85 7.90 0.54
C GLU A 81 9.32 8.05 0.49
N ILE A 82 8.66 8.03 1.66
CA ILE A 82 7.21 8.27 1.73
C ILE A 82 6.85 9.70 1.31
N LYS A 83 7.68 10.69 1.63
CA LYS A 83 7.46 12.09 1.18
C LYS A 83 7.65 12.26 -0.32
N ASN A 84 8.46 11.41 -0.93
CA ASN A 84 8.86 11.50 -2.34
C ASN A 84 8.26 10.37 -3.20
N LEU A 85 7.14 9.77 -2.76
CA LEU A 85 6.47 8.74 -3.53
C LEU A 85 6.19 9.21 -4.96
N ASP A 86 6.68 8.43 -5.93
CA ASP A 86 6.43 8.66 -7.35
C ASP A 86 5.47 7.62 -7.91
N PHE A 87 4.60 8.09 -8.80
CA PHE A 87 3.64 7.21 -9.47
C PHE A 87 3.22 7.82 -10.81
N THR A 88 3.72 7.23 -11.89
CA THR A 88 3.50 7.72 -13.26
C THR A 88 2.23 7.15 -13.87
N LYS A 89 1.84 7.69 -15.03
CA LYS A 89 0.73 7.16 -15.81
C LYS A 89 1.01 5.73 -16.29
N GLU A 90 2.24 5.47 -16.70
CA GLU A 90 2.70 4.15 -17.15
C GLU A 90 2.66 3.14 -16.00
N ALA A 91 3.01 3.56 -14.77
CA ALA A 91 2.88 2.75 -13.57
C ALA A 91 1.41 2.41 -13.31
N LEU A 92 0.49 3.39 -13.42
CA LEU A 92 -0.94 3.16 -13.26
C LEU A 92 -1.46 2.13 -14.27
N GLU A 93 -1.13 2.28 -15.54
CA GLU A 93 -1.55 1.35 -16.59
C GLU A 93 -1.01 -0.07 -16.34
N ARG A 94 0.26 -0.20 -15.96
CA ARG A 94 0.88 -1.48 -15.65
C ARG A 94 0.27 -2.15 -14.42
N LYS A 95 0.12 -1.41 -13.31
CA LYS A 95 -0.47 -1.93 -12.06
C LYS A 95 -1.94 -2.31 -12.25
N THR A 96 -2.70 -1.51 -12.99
CA THR A 96 -4.10 -1.81 -13.33
C THR A 96 -4.22 -3.12 -14.12
N LYS A 97 -3.41 -3.32 -15.15
CA LYS A 97 -3.38 -4.57 -15.92
C LYS A 97 -3.02 -5.76 -15.04
N GLY A 98 -1.98 -5.62 -14.22
CA GLY A 98 -1.54 -6.67 -13.29
C GLY A 98 -2.62 -7.05 -12.30
N TYR A 99 -3.30 -6.06 -11.71
CA TYR A 99 -4.40 -6.31 -10.78
C TYR A 99 -5.56 -7.05 -11.44
N ILE A 100 -5.99 -6.62 -12.65
CA ILE A 100 -7.08 -7.28 -13.40
C ILE A 100 -6.68 -8.71 -13.73
N SER A 101 -5.45 -8.95 -14.16
CA SER A 101 -4.96 -10.31 -14.42
C SER A 101 -5.01 -11.19 -13.17
N ASN A 102 -4.55 -10.68 -12.03
CA ASN A 102 -4.61 -11.40 -10.76
C ASN A 102 -6.04 -11.65 -10.30
N LEU A 103 -6.93 -10.67 -10.51
CA LEU A 103 -8.36 -10.83 -10.21
C LEU A 103 -8.98 -11.97 -11.04
N ILE A 104 -8.70 -12.03 -12.34
CA ILE A 104 -9.19 -13.11 -13.21
C ILE A 104 -8.66 -14.46 -12.74
N LEU A 105 -7.35 -14.56 -12.50
CA LEU A 105 -6.73 -15.80 -12.01
C LEU A 105 -7.27 -16.23 -10.63
N SER A 106 -7.63 -15.27 -9.76
CA SER A 106 -8.21 -15.62 -8.47
C SER A 106 -9.55 -16.33 -8.58
N PHE A 107 -10.32 -16.12 -9.64
CA PHE A 107 -11.58 -16.82 -9.88
C PHE A 107 -11.43 -18.27 -10.37
N GLU A 108 -10.22 -18.71 -10.70
CA GLU A 108 -9.96 -20.11 -11.04
C GLU A 108 -10.01 -21.06 -9.82
N TYR A 109 -9.89 -20.49 -8.60
CA TYR A 109 -9.91 -21.22 -7.34
C TYR A 109 -11.13 -20.82 -6.51
N ILE A 110 -11.95 -21.80 -6.13
CA ILE A 110 -13.21 -21.55 -5.41
C ILE A 110 -12.97 -20.90 -4.03
N GLU A 111 -11.87 -21.25 -3.37
CA GLU A 111 -11.47 -20.67 -2.08
C GLU A 111 -11.24 -19.17 -2.20
N ASN A 112 -10.59 -18.71 -3.28
CA ASN A 112 -10.37 -17.29 -3.52
C ASN A 112 -11.69 -16.54 -3.82
N VAL A 113 -12.65 -17.21 -4.46
CA VAL A 113 -14.00 -16.65 -4.70
C VAL A 113 -14.73 -16.47 -3.38
N GLU A 114 -14.67 -17.47 -2.49
CA GLU A 114 -15.25 -17.41 -1.16
C GLU A 114 -14.62 -16.28 -0.33
N ASP A 115 -13.29 -16.21 -0.29
CA ASP A 115 -12.55 -15.15 0.41
C ASP A 115 -12.91 -13.75 -0.11
N ASN A 116 -12.99 -13.55 -1.43
CA ASN A 116 -13.38 -12.27 -2.02
C ASN A 116 -14.81 -11.85 -1.65
N ILE A 117 -15.76 -12.80 -1.64
CA ILE A 117 -17.14 -12.54 -1.23
C ILE A 117 -17.20 -12.21 0.24
N THR A 118 -16.55 -13.01 1.08
CA THR A 118 -16.54 -12.87 2.52
C THR A 118 -15.91 -11.54 2.94
N SER A 119 -14.71 -11.24 2.44
CA SER A 119 -14.03 -9.95 2.71
C SER A 119 -14.87 -8.77 2.23
N GLY A 120 -15.48 -8.87 1.04
CA GLY A 120 -16.36 -7.82 0.54
C GLY A 120 -17.55 -7.53 1.44
N LEU A 121 -18.17 -8.58 2.01
CA LEU A 121 -19.29 -8.45 2.94
C LEU A 121 -18.85 -7.90 4.30
N PHE A 122 -17.74 -8.38 4.87
CA PHE A 122 -17.24 -7.93 6.17
C PHE A 122 -16.68 -6.52 6.12
N ASP A 123 -15.82 -6.22 5.15
CA ASP A 123 -15.09 -4.95 5.10
C ASP A 123 -15.92 -3.81 4.50
N TYR A 124 -16.81 -4.13 3.54
CA TYR A 124 -17.53 -3.13 2.75
C TYR A 124 -19.05 -3.29 2.76
N ASN A 125 -19.58 -4.28 3.48
CA ASN A 125 -21.00 -4.63 3.53
C ASN A 125 -21.63 -4.85 2.15
N LYS A 126 -20.86 -5.40 1.21
CA LYS A 126 -21.32 -5.70 -0.15
C LYS A 126 -20.42 -6.72 -0.84
N VAL A 127 -20.99 -7.45 -1.81
CA VAL A 127 -20.22 -8.31 -2.71
C VAL A 127 -19.51 -7.45 -3.77
N LEU A 128 -18.20 -7.63 -3.91
CA LEU A 128 -17.35 -6.86 -4.83
C LEU A 128 -17.24 -7.56 -6.20
N ASN A 129 -18.35 -7.67 -6.91
CA ASN A 129 -18.45 -8.35 -8.21
C ASN A 129 -18.07 -7.49 -9.42
N ASN A 130 -17.78 -6.20 -9.22
CA ASN A 130 -17.51 -5.24 -10.29
C ASN A 130 -16.13 -4.56 -10.17
N MET A 131 -15.19 -5.20 -9.49
CA MET A 131 -13.86 -4.62 -9.21
C MET A 131 -13.10 -4.25 -10.48
N GLU A 132 -13.17 -5.06 -11.55
CA GLU A 132 -12.58 -4.75 -12.85
C GLU A 132 -13.07 -3.39 -13.39
N SER A 133 -14.39 -3.16 -13.36
CA SER A 133 -14.99 -1.91 -13.82
C SER A 133 -14.60 -0.71 -12.94
N ILE A 134 -14.44 -0.93 -11.64
CA ILE A 134 -13.99 0.10 -10.69
C ILE A 134 -12.55 0.50 -11.00
N ILE A 135 -11.67 -0.48 -11.16
CA ILE A 135 -10.24 -0.25 -11.37
C ILE A 135 -9.97 0.43 -12.72
N LYS A 136 -10.66 0.03 -13.78
CA LYS A 136 -10.55 0.67 -15.10
C LYS A 136 -10.91 2.15 -15.13
N LYS A 137 -11.66 2.64 -14.14
CA LYS A 137 -12.04 4.06 -14.01
C LYS A 137 -11.08 4.89 -13.18
N VAL A 138 -10.10 4.26 -12.54
CA VAL A 138 -9.12 4.97 -11.72
C VAL A 138 -8.24 5.85 -12.61
N THR A 139 -7.99 7.06 -12.14
CA THR A 139 -7.20 8.08 -12.84
C THR A 139 -5.94 8.42 -12.06
N LEU A 140 -4.96 9.03 -12.74
CA LEU A 140 -3.76 9.54 -12.08
C LEU A 140 -4.09 10.65 -11.03
N ASN A 141 -5.22 11.35 -11.20
CA ASN A 141 -5.66 12.32 -10.20
C ASN A 141 -6.10 11.64 -8.91
N ASP A 142 -6.78 10.49 -8.98
CA ASP A 142 -7.14 9.71 -7.78
C ASP A 142 -5.88 9.24 -7.04
N VAL A 143 -4.83 8.82 -7.76
CA VAL A 143 -3.52 8.48 -7.17
C VAL A 143 -2.93 9.66 -6.41
N LYS A 144 -2.89 10.85 -7.05
CA LYS A 144 -2.36 12.06 -6.42
C LYS A 144 -3.16 12.48 -5.19
N GLU A 145 -4.47 12.30 -5.18
CA GLU A 145 -5.30 12.53 -4.01
C GLU A 145 -4.92 11.60 -2.85
N VAL A 146 -4.68 10.33 -3.12
CA VAL A 146 -4.25 9.36 -2.09
C VAL A 146 -2.87 9.70 -1.55
N ILE A 147 -1.89 10.01 -2.40
CA ILE A 147 -0.54 10.40 -1.96
C ILE A 147 -0.59 11.63 -1.05
N LYS A 148 -1.40 12.64 -1.37
CA LYS A 148 -1.56 13.85 -0.54
C LYS A 148 -2.13 13.59 0.85
N CYS A 149 -2.82 12.48 1.07
CA CYS A 149 -3.34 12.12 2.39
C CYS A 149 -2.27 11.55 3.32
N ILE A 150 -1.10 11.15 2.78
CA ILE A 150 -0.04 10.54 3.57
C ILE A 150 0.73 11.64 4.32
N ASP A 151 0.50 11.71 5.62
CA ASP A 151 1.18 12.64 6.52
C ASP A 151 2.21 11.89 7.37
N THR A 152 3.49 12.17 7.11
CA THR A 152 4.61 11.54 7.83
C THR A 152 4.80 12.05 9.25
N THR A 153 4.08 13.11 9.66
CA THR A 153 4.12 13.63 11.04
C THR A 153 3.29 12.77 11.99
N ASN A 154 2.26 12.08 11.47
CA ASN A 154 1.38 11.20 12.24
C ASN A 154 1.92 9.75 12.23
N LYS A 155 3.04 9.54 12.91
CA LYS A 155 3.73 8.25 12.96
C LYS A 155 4.03 7.78 14.37
N SER A 156 4.22 6.48 14.50
CA SER A 156 4.75 5.81 15.70
C SER A 156 5.93 4.93 15.32
N VAL A 157 6.93 4.88 16.19
CA VAL A 157 8.13 4.04 16.00
C VAL A 157 8.29 3.14 17.22
N LEU A 158 8.35 1.83 16.99
CA LEU A 158 8.61 0.82 18.02
C LEU A 158 9.95 0.14 17.72
N ILE A 159 10.85 0.15 18.70
CA ILE A 159 12.17 -0.49 18.62
C ILE A 159 12.25 -1.59 19.67
N MET A 160 12.48 -2.82 19.22
CA MET A 160 12.78 -3.96 20.08
C MET A 160 14.30 -4.24 20.06
N LYS A 161 14.96 -3.96 21.17
CA LYS A 161 16.37 -4.31 21.40
C LYS A 161 16.45 -5.70 22.01
N LYS A 162 17.50 -6.44 21.66
CA LYS A 162 17.87 -7.68 22.38
C LYS A 162 18.50 -7.33 23.72
#